data_f3340cf91845fd0d19db799ab2ff5b3c
#
_entry.id   f3340cf91845fd0d19db799ab2ff5b3c
#
_cell.length_a   1.000
_cell.length_b   1.000
_cell.length_c   1.000
_cell.angle_alpha   90.00
_cell.angle_beta   90.00
_cell.angle_gamma   90.00
#
_symmetry.space_group_name_H-M   'P 1'
#
loop_
_entity.id
_entity.type
_entity.pdbx_description
1 polymer ?
#
loop_
_entity_poly.entity_id
_entity_poly.type
_entity_poly.pdbx_seq_one_letter_code
_entity_poly.pdbx_strand_id
1 'polypeptide(L)'
;MVRIILLRHGETTWNVAGRYQGQVDTPLSERGILQGKAAAEALRNIPIDAAVSSPLSRACDTCRFAAELHGLTVETDERLTEISHGLWEGIHADEIEAKYPEEFRLWHTRPDLVQMPEGENLEDVRKRAHEAIEDIAKKYDGKTVLVAAHDATNKAILCDILGLPLSSFWQLKQDNACINVFERNETGWRLVLLNNTNHLGYLYSGIEQKGL
;
A
#
# COMPACT_ATOMS: atom_id res chain seq x y z
N MET A 1 -0.02 23.31 3.89
CA MET A 1 -0.34 21.98 4.49
C MET A 1 -0.85 21.07 3.39
N VAL A 2 -0.18 19.95 3.13
CA VAL A 2 -0.64 18.92 2.19
C VAL A 2 -1.36 17.81 2.96
N ARG A 3 -2.44 17.26 2.37
CA ARG A 3 -3.12 16.04 2.85
C ARG A 3 -2.90 14.93 1.84
N ILE A 4 -2.48 13.76 2.33
CA ILE A 4 -2.35 12.55 1.52
C ILE A 4 -3.38 11.52 1.99
N ILE A 5 -4.19 11.06 1.05
CA ILE A 5 -5.10 9.93 1.20
C ILE A 5 -4.37 8.73 0.59
N LEU A 6 -3.87 7.84 1.44
CA LEU A 6 -3.09 6.67 1.02
C LEU A 6 -4.02 5.46 0.97
N LEU A 7 -4.20 4.92 -0.23
CA LEU A 7 -5.09 3.81 -0.54
C LEU A 7 -4.24 2.56 -0.84
N ARG A 8 -4.58 1.42 -0.23
CA ARG A 8 -4.07 0.13 -0.68
C ARG A 8 -4.93 -0.37 -1.83
N HIS A 9 -4.34 -1.06 -2.81
CA HIS A 9 -5.09 -1.69 -3.89
C HIS A 9 -6.15 -2.67 -3.37
N GLY A 10 -7.22 -2.88 -4.15
CA GLY A 10 -8.23 -3.89 -3.92
C GLY A 10 -7.67 -5.32 -3.99
N GLU A 11 -8.43 -6.30 -3.55
CA GLU A 11 -8.07 -7.71 -3.60
C GLU A 11 -7.69 -8.15 -5.02
N THR A 12 -6.63 -8.94 -5.15
CA THR A 12 -6.19 -9.54 -6.42
C THR A 12 -6.49 -11.04 -6.45
N THR A 13 -6.40 -11.64 -7.62
CA THR A 13 -6.52 -13.10 -7.78
C THR A 13 -5.44 -13.84 -6.97
N TRP A 14 -4.25 -13.25 -6.79
CA TRP A 14 -3.18 -13.84 -5.99
C TRP A 14 -3.36 -13.65 -4.48
N ASN A 15 -4.01 -12.57 -4.04
CA ASN A 15 -4.43 -12.46 -2.63
C ASN A 15 -5.39 -13.62 -2.28
N VAL A 16 -6.35 -13.92 -3.15
CA VAL A 16 -7.27 -15.06 -2.97
C VAL A 16 -6.51 -16.39 -2.95
N ALA A 17 -5.54 -16.55 -3.84
CA ALA A 17 -4.75 -17.77 -3.94
C ALA A 17 -3.70 -17.92 -2.83
N GLY A 18 -3.42 -16.88 -2.02
CA GLY A 18 -2.37 -16.91 -0.98
C GLY A 18 -0.95 -16.96 -1.55
N ARG A 19 -0.74 -16.33 -2.72
CA ARG A 19 0.58 -16.21 -3.35
C ARG A 19 1.22 -14.87 -3.05
N TYR A 20 2.53 -14.86 -2.85
CA TYR A 20 3.31 -13.63 -2.77
C TYR A 20 3.36 -12.94 -4.14
N GLN A 21 3.01 -11.66 -4.19
CA GLN A 21 2.87 -10.93 -5.45
C GLN A 21 4.13 -10.16 -5.83
N GLY A 22 4.66 -9.42 -4.88
CA GLY A 22 5.77 -8.51 -5.15
C GLY A 22 5.47 -7.56 -6.30
N GLN A 23 6.38 -7.49 -7.26
CA GLN A 23 6.26 -6.62 -8.43
C GLN A 23 5.68 -7.32 -9.66
N VAL A 24 5.28 -8.59 -9.54
CA VAL A 24 4.50 -9.23 -10.61
C VAL A 24 3.15 -8.54 -10.73
N ASP A 25 2.78 -8.18 -11.95
CA ASP A 25 1.54 -7.46 -12.22
C ASP A 25 0.36 -8.43 -12.30
N THR A 26 -0.44 -8.44 -11.24
CA THR A 26 -1.62 -9.30 -11.09
C THR A 26 -2.89 -8.46 -11.09
N PRO A 27 -3.96 -8.87 -11.81
CA PRO A 27 -5.19 -8.11 -11.88
C PRO A 27 -6.00 -8.16 -10.59
N LEU A 28 -6.84 -7.16 -10.39
CA LEU A 28 -7.88 -7.19 -9.35
C LEU A 28 -8.81 -8.40 -9.55
N SER A 29 -9.24 -9.00 -8.44
CA SER A 29 -10.37 -9.94 -8.44
C SER A 29 -11.69 -9.18 -8.64
N GLU A 30 -12.78 -9.90 -8.92
CA GLU A 30 -14.11 -9.28 -8.97
C GLU A 30 -14.44 -8.53 -7.67
N ARG A 31 -14.08 -9.12 -6.53
CA ARG A 31 -14.22 -8.49 -5.22
C ARG A 31 -13.34 -7.25 -5.09
N GLY A 32 -12.09 -7.30 -5.58
CA GLY A 32 -11.18 -6.17 -5.57
C GLY A 32 -11.69 -4.98 -6.37
N ILE A 33 -12.35 -5.23 -7.50
CA ILE A 33 -13.04 -4.19 -8.29
C ILE A 33 -14.16 -3.54 -7.47
N LEU A 34 -14.98 -4.34 -6.78
CA LEU A 34 -16.04 -3.82 -5.92
C LEU A 34 -15.48 -3.02 -4.74
N GLN A 35 -14.40 -3.48 -4.13
CA GLN A 35 -13.69 -2.77 -3.06
C GLN A 35 -13.15 -1.41 -3.54
N GLY A 36 -12.51 -1.37 -4.70
CA GLY A 36 -12.02 -0.13 -5.30
C GLY A 36 -13.14 0.87 -5.60
N LYS A 37 -14.26 0.40 -6.13
CA LYS A 37 -15.46 1.24 -6.36
C LYS A 37 -16.07 1.74 -5.06
N ALA A 38 -16.12 0.92 -4.00
CA ALA A 38 -16.61 1.34 -2.69
C ALA A 38 -15.70 2.39 -2.05
N ALA A 39 -14.38 2.24 -2.18
CA ALA A 39 -13.42 3.26 -1.75
C ALA A 39 -13.61 4.58 -2.53
N ALA A 40 -13.79 4.50 -3.84
CA ALA A 40 -14.09 5.67 -4.68
C ALA A 40 -15.36 6.40 -4.22
N GLU A 41 -16.42 5.66 -3.94
CA GLU A 41 -17.68 6.25 -3.45
C GLU A 41 -17.52 6.91 -2.09
N ALA A 42 -16.75 6.32 -1.18
CA ALA A 42 -16.43 6.93 0.12
C ALA A 42 -15.64 8.25 -0.02
N LEU A 43 -14.87 8.37 -1.07
CA LEU A 43 -14.08 9.57 -1.37
C LEU A 43 -14.79 10.60 -2.25
N ARG A 44 -15.96 10.31 -2.79
CA ARG A 44 -16.71 11.15 -3.75
C ARG A 44 -16.83 12.63 -3.34
N ASN A 45 -17.10 12.87 -2.07
CA ASN A 45 -17.35 14.25 -1.56
C ASN A 45 -16.11 14.86 -0.88
N ILE A 46 -14.97 14.17 -0.91
CA ILE A 46 -13.71 14.70 -0.41
C ILE A 46 -13.03 15.48 -1.54
N PRO A 47 -12.67 16.76 -1.35
CA PRO A 47 -11.95 17.48 -2.39
C PRO A 47 -10.57 16.84 -2.60
N ILE A 48 -10.34 16.29 -3.80
CA ILE A 48 -9.06 15.68 -4.22
C ILE A 48 -8.56 16.47 -5.43
N ASP A 49 -7.33 16.94 -5.35
CA ASP A 49 -6.72 17.82 -6.35
C ASP A 49 -5.82 17.07 -7.34
N ALA A 50 -5.29 15.92 -6.95
CA ALA A 50 -4.40 15.10 -7.76
C ALA A 50 -4.48 13.61 -7.37
N ALA A 51 -4.11 12.73 -8.30
CA ALA A 51 -4.06 11.30 -8.08
C ALA A 51 -2.71 10.75 -8.59
N VAL A 52 -1.99 10.05 -7.71
CA VAL A 52 -0.69 9.41 -8.00
C VAL A 52 -0.77 7.94 -7.61
N SER A 53 -0.21 7.04 -8.39
CA SER A 53 -0.28 5.61 -8.13
C SER A 53 1.03 4.89 -8.45
N SER A 54 1.24 3.75 -7.79
CA SER A 54 2.10 2.71 -8.33
C SER A 54 1.68 2.38 -9.77
N PRO A 55 2.60 2.09 -10.69
CA PRO A 55 2.27 1.70 -12.06
C PRO A 55 1.63 0.30 -12.16
N LEU A 56 1.75 -0.55 -11.12
CA LEU A 56 1.16 -1.89 -11.13
C LEU A 56 -0.36 -1.80 -11.25
N SER A 57 -0.94 -2.59 -12.17
CA SER A 57 -2.33 -2.47 -12.61
C SER A 57 -3.32 -2.47 -11.45
N ARG A 58 -3.15 -3.34 -10.46
CA ARG A 58 -4.02 -3.44 -9.28
C ARG A 58 -4.11 -2.13 -8.49
N ALA A 59 -3.01 -1.39 -8.33
CA ALA A 59 -3.00 -0.11 -7.63
C ALA A 59 -3.54 1.01 -8.54
N CYS A 60 -3.08 1.05 -9.79
CA CYS A 60 -3.50 2.02 -10.77
C CYS A 60 -5.02 1.96 -11.04
N ASP A 61 -5.59 0.76 -11.21
CA ASP A 61 -7.03 0.58 -11.42
C ASP A 61 -7.84 0.96 -10.17
N THR A 62 -7.36 0.59 -8.96
CA THR A 62 -8.01 1.01 -7.71
C THR A 62 -8.02 2.54 -7.56
N CYS A 63 -6.90 3.20 -7.89
CA CYS A 63 -6.78 4.65 -7.88
C CYS A 63 -7.73 5.30 -8.91
N ARG A 64 -7.80 4.73 -10.11
CA ARG A 64 -8.58 5.26 -11.23
C ARG A 64 -10.07 5.37 -10.89
N PHE A 65 -10.65 4.40 -10.18
CA PHE A 65 -12.07 4.47 -9.78
C PHE A 65 -12.40 5.76 -9.02
N ALA A 66 -11.52 6.21 -8.12
CA ALA A 66 -11.72 7.45 -7.39
C ALA A 66 -11.33 8.67 -8.23
N ALA A 67 -10.21 8.63 -8.95
CA ALA A 67 -9.73 9.72 -9.78
C ALA A 67 -10.76 10.15 -10.82
N GLU A 68 -11.44 9.20 -11.47
CA GLU A 68 -12.51 9.48 -12.46
C GLU A 68 -13.68 10.25 -11.88
N LEU A 69 -14.07 9.99 -10.61
CA LEU A 69 -15.15 10.73 -9.94
C LEU A 69 -14.80 12.21 -9.70
N HIS A 70 -13.51 12.52 -9.70
CA HIS A 70 -12.98 13.88 -9.50
C HIS A 70 -12.50 14.53 -10.82
N GLY A 71 -12.67 13.85 -11.98
CA GLY A 71 -12.20 14.35 -13.27
C GLY A 71 -10.66 14.41 -13.38
N LEU A 72 -9.96 13.58 -12.60
CA LEU A 72 -8.50 13.54 -12.54
C LEU A 72 -7.93 12.40 -13.39
N THR A 73 -6.73 12.63 -13.92
CA THR A 73 -5.87 11.58 -14.49
C THR A 73 -4.94 11.05 -13.41
N VAL A 74 -4.64 9.76 -13.45
CA VAL A 74 -3.70 9.14 -12.52
C VAL A 74 -2.27 9.30 -13.08
N GLU A 75 -1.40 9.96 -12.33
CA GLU A 75 0.05 9.96 -12.57
C GLU A 75 0.65 8.69 -11.95
N THR A 76 1.69 8.12 -12.55
CA THR A 76 2.37 6.95 -11.98
C THR A 76 3.76 7.31 -11.44
N ASP A 77 4.16 6.66 -10.35
CA ASP A 77 5.49 6.78 -9.76
C ASP A 77 6.00 5.37 -9.40
N GLU A 78 7.09 4.96 -10.04
CA GLU A 78 7.73 3.65 -9.83
C GLU A 78 8.18 3.42 -8.38
N ARG A 79 8.48 4.47 -7.66
CA ARG A 79 8.88 4.42 -6.25
C ARG A 79 7.76 3.96 -5.31
N LEU A 80 6.51 3.91 -5.80
CA LEU A 80 5.33 3.43 -5.06
C LEU A 80 5.02 1.96 -5.33
N THR A 81 5.83 1.23 -6.12
CA THR A 81 5.66 -0.21 -6.34
C THR A 81 5.75 -1.01 -5.05
N GLU A 82 5.19 -2.22 -5.06
CA GLU A 82 5.31 -3.15 -3.92
C GLU A 82 6.78 -3.57 -3.71
N ILE A 83 7.09 -4.08 -2.52
CA ILE A 83 8.39 -4.70 -2.28
C ILE A 83 8.63 -5.80 -3.32
N SER A 84 9.81 -5.81 -3.93
CA SER A 84 10.20 -6.98 -4.71
C SER A 84 10.48 -8.14 -3.78
N HIS A 85 9.66 -9.18 -3.86
CA HIS A 85 9.87 -10.41 -3.12
C HIS A 85 10.85 -11.35 -3.82
N GLY A 86 11.36 -11.00 -5.01
CA GLY A 86 12.33 -11.76 -5.75
C GLY A 86 11.88 -13.20 -5.99
N LEU A 87 12.67 -14.18 -5.52
CA LEU A 87 12.37 -15.61 -5.72
C LEU A 87 11.10 -16.11 -5.02
N TRP A 88 10.46 -15.31 -4.17
CA TRP A 88 9.18 -15.69 -3.54
C TRP A 88 7.97 -15.33 -4.41
N GLU A 89 8.15 -14.49 -5.44
CA GLU A 89 7.03 -14.04 -6.28
C GLU A 89 6.37 -15.22 -7.01
N GLY A 90 5.04 -15.30 -6.91
CA GLY A 90 4.22 -16.38 -7.47
C GLY A 90 4.15 -17.66 -6.62
N ILE A 91 4.90 -17.74 -5.53
CA ILE A 91 4.97 -18.93 -4.67
C ILE A 91 3.96 -18.79 -3.52
N HIS A 92 3.39 -19.89 -3.06
CA HIS A 92 2.54 -19.94 -1.87
C HIS A 92 3.36 -19.84 -0.58
N ALA A 93 2.78 -19.27 0.47
CA ALA A 93 3.42 -19.10 1.77
C ALA A 93 4.00 -20.43 2.32
N ASP A 94 3.24 -21.51 2.24
CA ASP A 94 3.65 -22.84 2.73
C ASP A 94 4.90 -23.39 1.98
N GLU A 95 4.99 -23.11 0.67
CA GLU A 95 6.13 -23.51 -0.15
C GLU A 95 7.37 -22.65 0.17
N ILE A 96 7.16 -21.35 0.44
CA ILE A 96 8.24 -20.43 0.86
C ILE A 96 8.78 -20.88 2.22
N GLU A 97 7.90 -21.17 3.20
CA GLU A 97 8.29 -21.65 4.52
C GLU A 97 9.12 -22.94 4.42
N ALA A 98 8.71 -23.86 3.55
CA ALA A 98 9.45 -25.11 3.34
C ALA A 98 10.83 -24.91 2.69
N LYS A 99 10.95 -23.94 1.78
CA LYS A 99 12.18 -23.72 0.98
C LYS A 99 13.14 -22.71 1.63
N TYR A 100 12.60 -21.72 2.34
CA TYR A 100 13.32 -20.61 2.96
C TYR A 100 12.88 -20.42 4.43
N PRO A 101 13.00 -21.43 5.30
CA PRO A 101 12.40 -21.43 6.64
C PRO A 101 12.91 -20.31 7.54
N GLU A 102 14.19 -19.97 7.45
CA GLU A 102 14.77 -18.92 8.29
C GLU A 102 14.34 -17.52 7.85
N GLU A 103 14.42 -17.23 6.55
CA GLU A 103 13.98 -15.95 5.98
C GLU A 103 12.48 -15.74 6.19
N PHE A 104 11.66 -16.80 6.01
CA PHE A 104 10.22 -16.75 6.25
C PHE A 104 9.90 -16.49 7.73
N ARG A 105 10.59 -17.15 8.66
CA ARG A 105 10.47 -16.91 10.09
C ARG A 105 10.86 -15.47 10.44
N LEU A 106 11.97 -14.96 9.91
CA LEU A 106 12.41 -13.58 10.12
C LEU A 106 11.42 -12.59 9.53
N TRP A 107 10.86 -12.84 8.35
CA TRP A 107 9.86 -11.98 7.74
C TRP A 107 8.68 -11.71 8.67
N HIS A 108 8.23 -12.71 9.43
CA HIS A 108 7.11 -12.58 10.37
C HIS A 108 7.51 -12.09 11.76
N THR A 109 8.77 -12.16 12.14
CA THR A 109 9.23 -11.80 13.51
C THR A 109 10.13 -10.56 13.54
N ARG A 110 11.01 -10.41 12.57
CA ARG A 110 11.99 -9.33 12.43
C ARG A 110 12.14 -8.95 10.95
N PRO A 111 11.07 -8.39 10.35
CA PRO A 111 11.05 -8.07 8.91
C PRO A 111 12.13 -7.06 8.52
N ASP A 112 12.57 -6.25 9.46
CA ASP A 112 13.67 -5.28 9.31
C ASP A 112 15.03 -5.93 9.02
N LEU A 113 15.18 -7.22 9.27
CA LEU A 113 16.44 -7.95 9.06
C LEU A 113 16.44 -8.84 7.78
N VAL A 114 15.32 -8.88 7.06
CA VAL A 114 15.18 -9.75 5.90
C VAL A 114 15.65 -9.05 4.63
N GLN A 115 16.55 -9.71 3.90
CA GLN A 115 16.82 -9.44 2.51
C GLN A 115 16.07 -10.50 1.68
N MET A 116 15.11 -10.08 0.86
CA MET A 116 14.41 -11.00 -0.03
C MET A 116 15.42 -11.61 -1.03
N PRO A 117 15.39 -12.93 -1.25
CA PRO A 117 16.29 -13.55 -2.22
C PRO A 117 16.06 -12.96 -3.62
N GLU A 118 17.07 -12.32 -4.18
CA GLU A 118 16.98 -11.57 -5.46
C GLU A 118 15.94 -10.46 -5.47
N GLY A 119 15.57 -9.92 -4.31
CA GLY A 119 14.57 -8.86 -4.15
C GLY A 119 15.06 -7.72 -3.27
N GLU A 120 14.13 -6.94 -2.75
CA GLU A 120 14.39 -5.80 -1.86
C GLU A 120 14.38 -6.20 -0.38
N ASN A 121 14.92 -5.33 0.46
CA ASN A 121 14.63 -5.31 1.90
C ASN A 121 13.67 -4.15 2.22
N LEU A 122 13.16 -4.08 3.45
CA LEU A 122 12.23 -3.03 3.84
C LEU A 122 12.86 -1.62 3.87
N GLU A 123 14.18 -1.51 4.08
CA GLU A 123 14.87 -0.22 4.06
C GLU A 123 14.93 0.36 2.64
N ASP A 124 15.11 -0.48 1.61
CA ASP A 124 15.05 -0.07 0.21
C ASP A 124 13.66 0.49 -0.11
N VAL A 125 12.61 -0.23 0.30
CA VAL A 125 11.22 0.22 0.12
C VAL A 125 10.95 1.54 0.85
N ARG A 126 11.37 1.64 2.12
CA ARG A 126 11.20 2.86 2.92
C ARG A 126 11.85 4.05 2.25
N LYS A 127 13.09 3.91 1.78
CA LYS A 127 13.85 4.97 1.15
C LYS A 127 13.16 5.51 -0.11
N ARG A 128 12.80 4.61 -1.06
CA ARG A 128 12.16 5.04 -2.30
C ARG A 128 10.75 5.62 -2.07
N ALA A 129 9.99 5.02 -1.16
CA ALA A 129 8.65 5.50 -0.83
C ALA A 129 8.68 6.86 -0.09
N HIS A 130 9.65 7.07 0.83
CA HIS A 130 9.89 8.36 1.47
C HIS A 130 10.17 9.45 0.42
N GLU A 131 11.08 9.22 -0.51
CA GLU A 131 11.40 10.16 -1.58
C GLU A 131 10.15 10.51 -2.42
N ALA A 132 9.32 9.50 -2.77
CA ALA A 132 8.07 9.73 -3.50
C ALA A 132 7.10 10.61 -2.71
N ILE A 133 6.85 10.30 -1.43
CA ILE A 133 5.93 11.06 -0.58
C ILE A 133 6.40 12.49 -0.35
N GLU A 134 7.70 12.70 -0.14
CA GLU A 134 8.28 14.04 0.02
C GLU A 134 8.15 14.88 -1.25
N ASP A 135 8.37 14.29 -2.42
CA ASP A 135 8.22 14.99 -3.70
C ASP A 135 6.75 15.31 -4.00
N ILE A 136 5.83 14.36 -3.73
CA ILE A 136 4.38 14.60 -3.82
C ILE A 136 3.98 15.74 -2.89
N ALA A 137 4.46 15.74 -1.65
CA ALA A 137 4.13 16.78 -0.68
C ALA A 137 4.64 18.16 -1.09
N LYS A 138 5.81 18.25 -1.71
CA LYS A 138 6.35 19.50 -2.26
C LYS A 138 5.56 19.96 -3.49
N LYS A 139 5.31 19.05 -4.44
CA LYS A 139 4.60 19.34 -5.70
C LYS A 139 3.18 19.85 -5.45
N TYR A 140 2.53 19.31 -4.44
CA TYR A 140 1.11 19.55 -4.15
C TYR A 140 0.87 20.25 -2.80
N ASP A 141 1.77 21.15 -2.39
CA ASP A 141 1.53 21.90 -1.15
C ASP A 141 0.19 22.68 -1.20
N GLY A 142 -0.51 22.66 -0.09
CA GLY A 142 -1.84 23.25 0.04
C GLY A 142 -2.98 22.39 -0.54
N LYS A 143 -2.71 21.19 -1.05
CA LYS A 143 -3.63 20.31 -1.79
C LYS A 143 -3.94 19.02 -1.05
N THR A 144 -4.96 18.30 -1.52
CA THR A 144 -5.26 16.93 -1.14
C THR A 144 -4.91 15.99 -2.30
N VAL A 145 -4.06 15.00 -2.05
CA VAL A 145 -3.58 14.05 -3.05
C VAL A 145 -4.03 12.65 -2.70
N LEU A 146 -4.66 11.95 -3.64
CA LEU A 146 -4.89 10.52 -3.56
C LEU A 146 -3.62 9.80 -4.02
N VAL A 147 -3.11 8.91 -3.16
CA VAL A 147 -1.96 8.05 -3.47
C VAL A 147 -2.37 6.60 -3.34
N ALA A 148 -2.16 5.78 -4.37
CA ALA A 148 -2.46 4.35 -4.32
C ALA A 148 -1.19 3.51 -4.43
N ALA A 149 -1.03 2.59 -3.48
CA ALA A 149 0.12 1.70 -3.43
C ALA A 149 -0.27 0.33 -2.83
N HIS A 150 0.64 -0.30 -2.09
CA HIS A 150 0.58 -1.70 -1.71
C HIS A 150 0.77 -1.89 -0.21
N ASP A 151 0.71 -3.14 0.25
CA ASP A 151 0.79 -3.44 1.68
C ASP A 151 2.13 -3.03 2.30
N ALA A 152 3.23 -3.58 1.78
CA ALA A 152 4.55 -3.32 2.37
C ALA A 152 4.97 -1.86 2.15
N THR A 153 4.69 -1.30 0.99
CA THR A 153 4.98 0.10 0.69
C THR A 153 4.20 1.05 1.60
N ASN A 154 2.90 0.80 1.82
CA ASN A 154 2.10 1.62 2.73
C ASN A 154 2.58 1.52 4.18
N LYS A 155 2.91 0.32 4.65
CA LYS A 155 3.46 0.12 6.00
C LYS A 155 4.83 0.80 6.17
N ALA A 156 5.69 0.75 5.14
CA ALA A 156 6.97 1.45 5.16
C ALA A 156 6.79 2.98 5.24
N ILE A 157 5.85 3.55 4.45
CA ILE A 157 5.45 4.96 4.52
C ILE A 157 4.95 5.30 5.93
N LEU A 158 4.05 4.49 6.48
CA LEU A 158 3.48 4.72 7.81
C LEU A 158 4.54 4.63 8.92
N CYS A 159 5.46 3.68 8.84
CA CYS A 159 6.59 3.62 9.77
C CYS A 159 7.43 4.90 9.68
N ASP A 160 7.72 5.36 8.48
CA ASP A 160 8.53 6.56 8.25
C ASP A 160 7.88 7.82 8.82
N ILE A 161 6.64 8.12 8.47
CA ILE A 161 5.92 9.32 8.93
C ILE A 161 5.66 9.33 10.44
N LEU A 162 5.60 8.17 11.08
CA LEU A 162 5.39 8.03 12.52
C LEU A 162 6.70 7.92 13.32
N GLY A 163 7.84 7.88 12.64
CA GLY A 163 9.14 7.66 13.28
C GLY A 163 9.28 6.28 13.92
N LEU A 164 8.57 5.28 13.43
CA LEU A 164 8.62 3.91 13.91
C LEU A 164 9.77 3.14 13.25
N PRO A 165 10.43 2.25 13.98
CA PRO A 165 11.40 1.34 13.39
C PRO A 165 10.69 0.34 12.46
N LEU A 166 11.36 -0.14 11.42
CA LEU A 166 10.80 -1.14 10.50
C LEU A 166 10.49 -2.49 11.18
N SER A 167 11.05 -2.77 12.35
CA SER A 167 10.63 -3.89 13.20
C SER A 167 9.17 -3.81 13.67
N SER A 168 8.53 -2.62 13.58
CA SER A 168 7.11 -2.41 13.87
C SER A 168 6.19 -2.69 12.68
N PHE A 169 6.72 -3.11 11.54
CA PHE A 169 6.00 -3.35 10.29
C PHE A 169 4.71 -4.18 10.46
N TRP A 170 4.78 -5.29 11.20
CA TRP A 170 3.62 -6.16 11.45
C TRP A 170 2.66 -5.65 12.52
N GLN A 171 3.01 -4.56 13.23
CA GLN A 171 2.08 -3.88 14.15
C GLN A 171 1.07 -3.00 13.41
N LEU A 172 1.32 -2.71 12.14
CA LEU A 172 0.46 -1.94 11.26
C LEU A 172 -0.30 -2.88 10.32
N LYS A 173 -1.63 -2.86 10.40
CA LYS A 173 -2.47 -3.60 9.45
C LYS A 173 -2.84 -2.71 8.27
N GLN A 174 -2.87 -3.30 7.08
CA GLN A 174 -3.36 -2.68 5.86
C GLN A 174 -4.28 -3.68 5.15
N ASP A 175 -5.60 -3.50 5.25
CA ASP A 175 -6.56 -4.32 4.52
C ASP A 175 -6.66 -3.91 3.04
N ASN A 176 -7.08 -4.81 2.15
CA ASN A 176 -7.31 -4.44 0.75
C ASN A 176 -8.31 -3.29 0.63
N ALA A 177 -8.00 -2.31 -0.20
CA ALA A 177 -8.74 -1.07 -0.39
C ALA A 177 -8.96 -0.24 0.90
N CYS A 178 -8.14 -0.44 1.94
CA CYS A 178 -8.18 0.42 3.12
C CYS A 178 -7.70 1.83 2.79
N ILE A 179 -8.27 2.80 3.50
CA ILE A 179 -7.94 4.21 3.40
C ILE A 179 -7.16 4.64 4.64
N ASN A 180 -6.00 5.26 4.41
CA ASN A 180 -5.24 5.96 5.43
C ASN A 180 -5.20 7.45 5.07
N VAL A 181 -5.11 8.33 6.06
CA VAL A 181 -4.97 9.77 5.82
C VAL A 181 -3.89 10.32 6.72
N PHE A 182 -2.96 11.06 6.15
CA PHE A 182 -1.97 11.82 6.90
C PHE A 182 -1.78 13.21 6.29
N GLU A 183 -1.34 14.13 7.11
CA GLU A 183 -1.18 15.53 6.78
C GLU A 183 0.24 15.99 7.14
N ARG A 184 0.80 16.86 6.30
CA ARG A 184 2.05 17.55 6.60
C ARG A 184 1.78 19.03 6.84
N ASN A 185 2.27 19.53 7.97
CA ASN A 185 2.27 20.92 8.32
C ASN A 185 3.68 21.38 8.70
N GLU A 186 3.83 22.57 9.28
CA GLU A 186 5.12 23.14 9.71
C GLU A 186 5.82 22.32 10.82
N THR A 187 5.06 21.54 11.57
CA THR A 187 5.59 20.68 12.67
C THR A 187 5.94 19.26 12.23
N GLY A 188 5.66 18.88 10.98
CA GLY A 188 5.93 17.56 10.42
C GLY A 188 4.68 16.81 9.99
N TRP A 189 4.79 15.48 9.90
CA TRP A 189 3.71 14.59 9.53
C TRP A 189 2.80 14.25 10.73
N ARG A 190 1.49 14.15 10.46
CA ARG A 190 0.47 13.73 11.42
C ARG A 190 -0.45 12.69 10.78
N LEU A 191 -0.54 11.51 11.38
CA LEU A 191 -1.53 10.50 11.01
C LEU A 191 -2.91 10.92 11.50
N VAL A 192 -3.90 10.90 10.60
CA VAL A 192 -5.30 11.28 10.86
C VAL A 192 -6.20 10.04 10.87
N LEU A 193 -5.95 9.10 9.97
CA LEU A 193 -6.75 7.89 9.81
C LEU A 193 -5.85 6.73 9.42
N LEU A 194 -6.05 5.57 10.04
CA LEU A 194 -5.30 4.35 9.76
C LEU A 194 -6.23 3.20 9.43
N ASN A 195 -5.94 2.49 8.33
CA ASN A 195 -6.59 1.24 7.93
C ASN A 195 -8.14 1.28 7.98
N ASN A 196 -8.74 2.37 7.52
CA ASN A 196 -10.19 2.49 7.50
C ASN A 196 -10.81 1.62 6.41
N THR A 197 -11.78 0.80 6.80
CA THR A 197 -12.51 -0.14 5.92
C THR A 197 -14.04 -0.02 6.06
N ASN A 198 -14.55 1.04 6.71
CA ASN A 198 -15.99 1.24 6.92
C ASN A 198 -16.80 1.22 5.62
N HIS A 199 -16.21 1.73 4.54
CA HIS A 199 -16.82 1.74 3.20
C HIS A 199 -17.00 0.33 2.61
N LEU A 200 -16.34 -0.68 3.16
CA LEU A 200 -16.48 -2.08 2.78
C LEU A 200 -17.53 -2.84 3.60
N GLY A 201 -18.22 -2.15 4.53
CA GLY A 201 -19.28 -2.70 5.36
C GLY A 201 -18.79 -3.40 6.64
N TYR A 202 -17.52 -3.24 7.00
CA TYR A 202 -16.97 -3.78 8.26
C TYR A 202 -15.96 -2.81 8.87
N LEU A 203 -15.87 -2.83 10.21
CA LEU A 203 -14.92 -1.98 10.96
C LEU A 203 -13.47 -2.44 10.77
N TYR A 204 -13.26 -3.75 10.70
CA TYR A 204 -11.98 -4.40 10.39
C TYR A 204 -12.25 -5.76 9.73
N SER A 205 -11.38 -6.19 8.84
CA SER A 205 -11.46 -7.55 8.31
C SER A 205 -10.91 -8.53 9.36
N GLY A 206 -11.62 -9.62 9.61
CA GLY A 206 -11.10 -10.74 10.40
C GLY A 206 -10.14 -11.64 9.59
N ILE A 207 -9.75 -11.21 8.40
CA ILE A 207 -8.94 -12.01 7.46
C ILE A 207 -7.46 -11.80 7.78
N GLU A 208 -6.75 -12.87 8.07
CA GLU A 208 -5.28 -12.89 8.03
C GLU A 208 -4.84 -13.01 6.57
N GLN A 209 -3.99 -12.11 6.15
CA GLN A 209 -3.39 -12.18 4.82
C GLN A 209 -2.18 -13.10 4.88
N LYS A 210 -2.23 -14.20 4.13
CA LYS A 210 -1.16 -15.21 4.09
C LYS A 210 -0.06 -14.90 3.08
N GLY A 211 -0.28 -13.97 2.17
CA GLY A 211 0.69 -13.48 1.19
C GLY A 211 0.49 -11.98 0.94
N LEU A 212 1.56 -11.26 0.72
CA LEU A 212 1.57 -9.82 0.41
C LEU A 212 1.61 -9.56 -1.08
#